data_81c2e85520b3fa2f8b3cad767070518e
#
_entry.id   81c2e85520b3fa2f8b3cad767070518e
#
_cell.length_a   1.000
_cell.length_b   1.000
_cell.length_c   1.000
_cell.angle_alpha   90.00
_cell.angle_beta   90.00
_cell.angle_gamma   90.00
#
_symmetry.space_group_name_H-M   'P 1'
#
loop_
_entity.id
_entity.type
_entity.pdbx_description
1 polymer ?
#
loop_
_entity_poly.entity_id
_entity_poly.type
_entity_poly.pdbx_seq_one_letter_code
_entity_poly.pdbx_strand_id
1 'polypeptide(L)'
;MAPIPYADAKYNVTVNMRANGMIETEADIDENQKTGIKAAVLLGLADGLAKLASQCIPTEQIIAHKRDIEETIRQKVSSAGYDTIVKINSITCDEASRNALEEAKNKAMTAGTVAPAATASSVAYSSAVRPKFCPNCGSPAGTGNFCTNCGSRLI
;
A
#
# COMPACT_ATOMS: atom_id res chain seq x y z
N MET A 1 -0.09 -13.48 -19.18
CA MET A 1 0.12 -12.04 -19.40
C MET A 1 1.47 -11.62 -18.82
N ALA A 2 2.13 -10.61 -19.42
CA ALA A 2 3.34 -10.01 -18.85
C ALA A 2 3.05 -9.42 -17.47
N PRO A 3 3.99 -9.48 -16.52
CA PRO A 3 3.82 -8.85 -15.21
C PRO A 3 3.83 -7.32 -15.36
N ILE A 4 3.01 -6.65 -14.57
CA ILE A 4 2.89 -5.20 -14.55
C ILE A 4 3.43 -4.71 -13.19
N PRO A 5 4.41 -3.79 -13.17
CA PRO A 5 4.93 -3.26 -11.92
C PRO A 5 3.88 -2.39 -11.22
N TYR A 6 3.73 -2.59 -9.91
CA TYR A 6 2.87 -1.82 -9.03
C TYR A 6 3.68 -1.32 -7.84
N ALA A 7 3.68 -0.01 -7.62
CA ALA A 7 4.35 0.59 -6.47
C ALA A 7 3.38 0.63 -5.29
N ASP A 8 3.67 -0.17 -4.26
CA ASP A 8 2.92 -0.17 -3.01
C ASP A 8 3.46 0.93 -2.09
N ALA A 9 2.70 2.01 -1.96
CA ALA A 9 3.10 3.17 -1.16
C ALA A 9 3.11 2.87 0.35
N LYS A 10 2.32 1.90 0.82
CA LYS A 10 2.23 1.54 2.25
C LYS A 10 3.50 0.87 2.75
N TYR A 11 4.08 0.01 1.92
CA TYR A 11 5.28 -0.76 2.28
C TYR A 11 6.53 -0.29 1.54
N ASN A 12 6.40 0.73 0.67
CA ASN A 12 7.49 1.27 -0.16
C ASN A 12 8.22 0.19 -0.96
N VAL A 13 7.46 -0.70 -1.60
CA VAL A 13 7.96 -1.82 -2.39
C VAL A 13 7.29 -1.86 -3.75
N THR A 14 8.03 -2.22 -4.78
CA THR A 14 7.46 -2.47 -6.11
C THR A 14 7.23 -3.96 -6.28
N VAL A 15 6.00 -4.33 -6.63
CA VAL A 15 5.58 -5.71 -6.86
C VAL A 15 5.14 -5.89 -8.30
N ASN A 16 5.40 -7.05 -8.87
CA ASN A 16 4.94 -7.43 -10.20
C ASN A 16 3.57 -8.09 -10.12
N MET A 17 2.57 -7.41 -10.65
CA MET A 17 1.19 -7.87 -10.64
C MET A 17 0.87 -8.67 -11.89
N ARG A 18 0.07 -9.72 -11.74
CA ARG A 18 -0.51 -10.52 -12.82
C ARG A 18 -2.01 -10.60 -12.63
N ALA A 19 -2.75 -10.39 -13.69
CA ALA A 19 -4.20 -10.58 -13.70
C ALA A 19 -4.55 -11.84 -14.51
N ASN A 20 -5.56 -12.54 -14.00
CA ASN A 20 -6.21 -13.64 -14.70
C ASN A 20 -7.70 -13.30 -14.85
N GLY A 21 -8.25 -13.49 -16.02
CA GLY A 21 -9.61 -13.12 -16.31
C GLY A 21 -10.12 -13.74 -17.61
N MET A 22 -11.35 -13.39 -17.94
CA MET A 22 -12.07 -13.85 -19.12
C MET A 22 -12.44 -12.66 -19.99
N ILE A 23 -12.34 -12.84 -21.30
CA ILE A 23 -12.76 -11.86 -22.31
C ILE A 23 -13.90 -12.52 -23.08
N GLU A 24 -15.08 -11.93 -23.01
CA GLU A 24 -16.26 -12.37 -23.76
C GLU A 24 -16.45 -11.41 -24.94
N THR A 25 -16.62 -11.96 -26.14
CA THR A 25 -16.88 -11.22 -27.37
C THR A 25 -18.14 -11.77 -28.03
N GLU A 26 -19.00 -10.91 -28.56
CA GLU A 26 -20.23 -11.33 -29.22
C GLU A 26 -20.01 -11.74 -30.68
N ALA A 27 -18.90 -11.38 -31.28
CA ALA A 27 -18.56 -11.67 -32.69
C ALA A 27 -17.40 -12.63 -32.81
N ASP A 28 -17.37 -13.36 -33.94
CA ASP A 28 -16.20 -14.11 -34.35
C ASP A 28 -15.04 -13.14 -34.63
N ILE A 29 -13.95 -13.30 -33.87
CA ILE A 29 -12.78 -12.43 -33.95
C ILE A 29 -11.60 -13.20 -34.60
N ASP A 30 -10.90 -12.53 -35.51
CA ASP A 30 -9.68 -13.04 -36.09
C ASP A 30 -8.47 -12.95 -35.14
N GLU A 31 -7.35 -13.57 -35.49
CA GLU A 31 -6.14 -13.58 -34.66
C GLU A 31 -5.52 -12.18 -34.47
N ASN A 32 -5.68 -11.29 -35.47
CA ASN A 32 -5.19 -9.90 -35.37
C ASN A 32 -6.03 -9.12 -34.37
N GLN A 33 -7.35 -9.28 -34.42
CA GLN A 33 -8.29 -8.68 -33.47
C GLN A 33 -8.04 -9.22 -32.04
N LYS A 34 -7.81 -10.52 -31.88
CA LYS A 34 -7.42 -11.10 -30.57
C LYS A 34 -6.15 -10.49 -30.02
N THR A 35 -5.17 -10.24 -30.88
CA THR A 35 -3.91 -9.59 -30.46
C THR A 35 -4.15 -8.14 -30.07
N GLY A 36 -4.95 -7.40 -30.84
CA GLY A 36 -5.35 -6.01 -30.53
C GLY A 36 -6.11 -5.90 -29.21
N ILE A 37 -7.09 -6.79 -28.98
CA ILE A 37 -7.84 -6.85 -27.73
C ILE A 37 -6.91 -7.14 -26.53
N LYS A 38 -6.01 -8.13 -26.67
CA LYS A 38 -5.03 -8.42 -25.60
C LYS A 38 -4.15 -7.22 -25.29
N ALA A 39 -3.70 -6.49 -26.28
CA ALA A 39 -2.90 -5.27 -26.09
C ALA A 39 -3.71 -4.17 -25.38
N ALA A 40 -4.95 -3.93 -25.80
CA ALA A 40 -5.84 -2.95 -25.18
C ALA A 40 -6.16 -3.32 -23.72
N VAL A 41 -6.40 -4.61 -23.44
CA VAL A 41 -6.61 -5.12 -22.07
C VAL A 41 -5.38 -4.90 -21.19
N LEU A 42 -4.17 -5.18 -21.71
CA LEU A 42 -2.92 -4.95 -20.97
C LEU A 42 -2.71 -3.47 -20.65
N LEU A 43 -2.96 -2.59 -21.62
CA LEU A 43 -2.87 -1.13 -21.40
C LEU A 43 -3.90 -0.67 -20.39
N GLY A 44 -5.15 -1.12 -20.47
CA GLY A 44 -6.20 -0.80 -19.52
C GLY A 44 -5.91 -1.30 -18.12
N LEU A 45 -5.32 -2.50 -18.00
CA LEU A 45 -4.88 -3.03 -16.71
C LEU A 45 -3.74 -2.20 -16.12
N ALA A 46 -2.75 -1.82 -16.93
CA ALA A 46 -1.64 -0.98 -16.49
C ALA A 46 -2.13 0.41 -16.03
N ASP A 47 -3.03 1.04 -16.80
CA ASP A 47 -3.63 2.33 -16.45
C ASP A 47 -4.46 2.22 -15.16
N GLY A 48 -5.25 1.16 -14.99
CA GLY A 48 -6.04 0.90 -13.78
C GLY A 48 -5.16 0.73 -12.54
N LEU A 49 -4.09 -0.05 -12.65
CA LEU A 49 -3.13 -0.22 -11.56
C LEU A 49 -2.37 1.06 -11.26
N ALA A 50 -1.94 1.82 -12.27
CA ALA A 50 -1.28 3.12 -12.08
C ALA A 50 -2.19 4.13 -11.36
N LYS A 51 -3.48 4.14 -11.68
CA LYS A 51 -4.48 4.95 -10.98
C LYS A 51 -4.59 4.59 -9.50
N LEU A 52 -4.65 3.31 -9.16
CA LEU A 52 -4.68 2.84 -7.77
C LEU A 52 -3.37 3.17 -7.04
N ALA A 53 -2.21 3.05 -7.70
CA ALA A 53 -0.93 3.43 -7.14
C ALA A 53 -0.88 4.93 -6.81
N SER A 54 -1.41 5.80 -7.69
CA SER A 54 -1.51 7.25 -7.44
C SER A 54 -2.42 7.61 -6.26
N GLN A 55 -3.37 6.74 -5.94
CA GLN A 55 -4.25 6.86 -4.77
C GLN A 55 -3.67 6.20 -3.51
N CYS A 56 -2.42 5.72 -3.58
CA CYS A 56 -1.74 5.03 -2.49
C CYS A 56 -2.49 3.80 -1.96
N ILE A 57 -3.26 3.13 -2.82
CA ILE A 57 -3.97 1.89 -2.45
C ILE A 57 -2.94 0.78 -2.23
N PRO A 58 -2.92 0.11 -1.07
CA PRO A 58 -1.98 -0.97 -0.83
C PRO A 58 -2.33 -2.22 -1.64
N THR A 59 -1.33 -3.04 -1.95
CA THR A 59 -1.48 -4.28 -2.74
C THR A 59 -2.60 -5.19 -2.22
N GLU A 60 -2.80 -5.23 -0.90
CA GLU A 60 -3.83 -6.04 -0.24
C GLU A 60 -5.26 -5.63 -0.61
N GLN A 61 -5.46 -4.36 -0.99
CA GLN A 61 -6.78 -3.80 -1.28
C GLN A 61 -7.07 -3.75 -2.78
N ILE A 62 -6.13 -4.07 -3.66
CA ILE A 62 -6.32 -3.99 -5.12
C ILE A 62 -7.53 -4.80 -5.56
N ILE A 63 -7.76 -5.99 -5.00
CA ILE A 63 -8.89 -6.83 -5.39
C ILE A 63 -10.25 -6.19 -5.04
N ALA A 64 -10.31 -5.34 -4.02
CA ALA A 64 -11.53 -4.60 -3.68
C ALA A 64 -11.87 -3.55 -4.75
N HIS A 65 -10.86 -3.04 -5.46
CA HIS A 65 -11.00 -2.08 -6.58
C HIS A 65 -11.08 -2.74 -7.96
N LYS A 66 -11.37 -4.04 -8.00
CA LYS A 66 -11.48 -4.82 -9.23
C LYS A 66 -12.40 -4.16 -10.26
N ARG A 67 -13.55 -3.63 -9.84
CA ARG A 67 -14.53 -2.99 -10.72
C ARG A 67 -13.98 -1.72 -11.38
N ASP A 68 -13.20 -0.94 -10.67
CA ASP A 68 -12.57 0.27 -11.19
C ASP A 68 -11.54 -0.08 -12.27
N ILE A 69 -10.81 -1.19 -12.07
CA ILE A 69 -9.86 -1.72 -13.05
C ILE A 69 -10.61 -2.26 -14.27
N GLU A 70 -11.66 -3.06 -14.09
CA GLU A 70 -12.50 -3.60 -15.18
C GLU A 70 -13.10 -2.46 -16.01
N GLU A 71 -13.58 -1.39 -15.39
CA GLU A 71 -14.10 -0.21 -16.09
C GLU A 71 -13.01 0.50 -16.90
N THR A 72 -11.82 0.66 -16.33
CA THR A 72 -10.68 1.27 -17.05
C THR A 72 -10.27 0.43 -18.25
N ILE A 73 -10.25 -0.90 -18.10
CA ILE A 73 -9.99 -1.83 -19.20
C ILE A 73 -11.07 -1.71 -20.27
N ARG A 74 -12.34 -1.71 -19.89
CA ARG A 74 -13.47 -1.56 -20.80
C ARG A 74 -13.36 -0.29 -21.64
N GLN A 75 -13.07 0.84 -21.00
CA GLN A 75 -12.88 2.13 -21.68
C GLN A 75 -11.73 2.07 -22.70
N LYS A 76 -10.62 1.41 -22.36
CA LYS A 76 -9.47 1.25 -23.25
C LYS A 76 -9.80 0.36 -24.45
N VAL A 77 -10.46 -0.77 -24.22
CA VAL A 77 -10.86 -1.72 -25.23
C VAL A 77 -11.87 -1.08 -26.20
N SER A 78 -12.86 -0.37 -25.66
CA SER A 78 -13.85 0.37 -26.45
C SER A 78 -13.21 1.50 -27.28
N SER A 79 -12.24 2.23 -26.69
CA SER A 79 -11.48 3.26 -27.42
C SER A 79 -10.63 2.69 -28.56
N ALA A 80 -10.24 1.43 -28.47
CA ALA A 80 -9.55 0.69 -29.53
C ALA A 80 -10.50 0.12 -30.60
N GLY A 81 -11.80 0.35 -30.48
CA GLY A 81 -12.82 -0.07 -31.45
C GLY A 81 -13.32 -1.50 -31.25
N TYR A 82 -13.09 -2.10 -30.08
CA TYR A 82 -13.57 -3.45 -29.76
C TYR A 82 -14.73 -3.40 -28.76
N ASP A 83 -15.78 -4.16 -29.05
CA ASP A 83 -16.89 -4.36 -28.12
C ASP A 83 -16.69 -5.72 -27.42
N THR A 84 -16.19 -5.68 -26.21
CA THR A 84 -15.87 -6.87 -25.43
C THR A 84 -16.16 -6.64 -23.95
N ILE A 85 -16.60 -7.70 -23.29
CA ILE A 85 -16.76 -7.73 -21.83
C ILE A 85 -15.52 -8.38 -21.23
N VAL A 86 -14.82 -7.64 -20.36
CA VAL A 86 -13.65 -8.14 -19.66
C VAL A 86 -14.03 -8.37 -18.20
N LYS A 87 -13.81 -9.58 -17.70
CA LYS A 87 -14.01 -9.97 -16.30
C LYS A 87 -12.70 -10.42 -15.71
N ILE A 88 -12.26 -9.78 -14.65
CA ILE A 88 -11.07 -10.17 -13.91
C ILE A 88 -11.46 -11.20 -12.86
N ASN A 89 -10.86 -12.37 -12.87
CA ASN A 89 -11.10 -13.40 -11.84
C ASN A 89 -10.17 -13.20 -10.65
N SER A 90 -8.89 -12.92 -10.92
CA SER A 90 -7.89 -12.72 -9.86
C SER A 90 -6.82 -11.74 -10.29
N ILE A 91 -6.29 -11.01 -9.31
CA ILE A 91 -5.09 -10.19 -9.45
C ILE A 91 -4.13 -10.68 -8.37
N THR A 92 -2.94 -11.09 -8.77
CA THR A 92 -1.93 -11.66 -7.87
C THR A 92 -0.56 -11.08 -8.19
N CYS A 93 0.35 -11.11 -7.24
CA CYS A 93 1.76 -10.82 -7.50
C CYS A 93 2.53 -12.12 -7.72
N ASP A 94 3.68 -12.03 -8.40
CA ASP A 94 4.58 -13.18 -8.53
C ASP A 94 5.21 -13.55 -7.16
N GLU A 95 5.82 -14.72 -7.08
CA GLU A 95 6.36 -15.25 -5.83
C GLU A 95 7.48 -14.38 -5.26
N ALA A 96 8.37 -13.88 -6.11
CA ALA A 96 9.44 -12.98 -5.69
C ALA A 96 8.89 -11.68 -5.09
N SER A 97 7.89 -11.08 -5.74
CA SER A 97 7.20 -9.88 -5.25
C SER A 97 6.42 -10.13 -3.97
N ARG A 98 5.82 -11.32 -3.82
CA ARG A 98 5.14 -11.72 -2.59
C ARG A 98 6.11 -11.79 -1.42
N ASN A 99 7.25 -12.43 -1.61
CA ASN A 99 8.28 -12.52 -0.59
C ASN A 99 8.84 -11.14 -0.19
N ALA A 100 9.09 -10.27 -1.19
CA ALA A 100 9.51 -8.89 -0.94
C ALA A 100 8.46 -8.08 -0.17
N LEU A 101 7.17 -8.28 -0.48
CA LEU A 101 6.06 -7.63 0.23
C LEU A 101 5.94 -8.14 1.67
N GLU A 102 6.08 -9.44 1.91
CA GLU A 102 6.07 -10.02 3.26
C GLU A 102 7.26 -9.54 4.09
N GLU A 103 8.44 -9.47 3.50
CA GLU A 103 9.62 -8.92 4.17
C GLU A 103 9.42 -7.45 4.54
N ALA A 104 8.87 -6.64 3.62
CA ALA A 104 8.55 -5.24 3.89
C ALA A 104 7.48 -5.10 4.99
N LYS A 105 6.46 -5.96 5.03
CA LYS A 105 5.46 -6.02 6.10
C LYS A 105 6.09 -6.36 7.44
N ASN A 106 6.92 -7.37 7.50
CA ASN A 106 7.61 -7.78 8.72
C ASN A 106 8.53 -6.66 9.24
N LYS A 107 9.25 -6.00 8.33
CA LYS A 107 10.07 -4.83 8.68
C LYS A 107 9.23 -3.67 9.20
N ALA A 108 8.08 -3.40 8.61
CA ALA A 108 7.16 -2.36 9.09
C ALA A 108 6.56 -2.71 10.46
N MET A 109 6.25 -4.00 10.71
CA MET A 109 5.76 -4.47 12.01
C MET A 109 6.83 -4.37 13.10
N THR A 110 8.08 -4.72 12.79
CA THR A 110 9.20 -4.59 13.73
C THR A 110 9.58 -3.13 13.98
N ALA A 111 9.47 -2.26 12.97
CA ALA A 111 9.66 -0.82 13.13
C ALA A 111 8.54 -0.15 13.95
N GLY A 112 7.34 -0.72 13.92
CA GLY A 112 6.20 -0.24 14.73
C GLY A 112 6.26 -0.63 16.20
N THR A 113 7.10 -1.59 16.57
CA THR A 113 7.37 -1.97 17.97
C THR A 113 8.53 -1.19 18.61
N VAL A 114 9.34 -0.53 17.78
CA VAL A 114 10.21 0.53 18.26
C VAL A 114 9.35 1.79 18.21
N ALA A 115 8.82 2.21 19.37
CA ALA A 115 8.31 3.56 19.54
C ALA A 115 9.26 4.50 18.79
N PRO A 116 8.76 5.53 18.06
CA PRO A 116 9.67 6.49 17.46
C PRO A 116 10.57 6.95 18.60
N ALA A 117 11.82 6.54 18.55
CA ALA A 117 12.85 7.23 19.27
C ALA A 117 12.75 8.65 18.70
N ALA A 118 11.92 9.47 19.32
CA ALA A 118 12.12 10.89 19.25
C ALA A 118 13.62 11.02 19.30
N THR A 119 14.21 11.71 18.34
CA THR A 119 15.57 12.20 18.37
C THR A 119 15.70 12.96 19.70
N ALA A 120 15.88 12.19 20.76
CA ALA A 120 16.38 12.69 22.00
C ALA A 120 17.84 12.95 21.68
N SER A 121 18.11 14.19 21.28
CA SER A 121 19.39 14.78 21.62
C SER A 121 19.71 14.29 23.03
N SER A 122 20.71 13.44 23.12
CA SER A 122 21.28 13.01 24.37
C SER A 122 21.88 14.24 25.05
N VAL A 123 21.03 15.01 25.69
CA VAL A 123 21.47 15.89 26.76
C VAL A 123 21.70 14.93 27.91
N ALA A 124 22.98 14.65 28.14
CA ALA A 124 23.42 13.99 29.36
C ALA A 124 22.83 14.75 30.55
N TYR A 125 21.78 14.21 31.13
CA TYR A 125 21.27 14.68 32.41
C TYR A 125 22.26 14.23 33.48
N SER A 126 23.23 15.11 33.74
CA SER A 126 23.99 15.12 34.99
C SER A 126 23.01 15.14 36.16
N SER A 127 23.27 14.26 37.10
CA SER A 127 22.62 14.06 38.39
C SER A 127 21.93 15.28 38.99
N ALA A 128 20.66 15.06 39.46
CA ALA A 128 20.08 15.70 40.63
C ALA A 128 19.60 17.16 40.50
N VAL A 129 18.73 17.46 39.54
CA VAL A 129 17.75 18.53 39.78
C VAL A 129 16.37 18.00 39.46
N ARG A 130 15.59 17.68 40.48
CA ARG A 130 14.18 17.32 40.32
C ARG A 130 13.43 18.46 39.64
N PRO A 131 12.66 18.20 38.61
CA PRO A 131 11.86 19.24 37.98
C PRO A 131 10.80 19.74 38.96
N LYS A 132 10.63 21.03 39.04
CA LYS A 132 9.60 21.66 39.93
C LYS A 132 8.17 21.38 39.43
N PHE A 133 8.03 21.06 38.16
CA PHE A 133 6.74 20.77 37.53
C PHE A 133 6.85 19.47 36.70
N CYS A 134 5.77 18.73 36.64
CA CYS A 134 5.69 17.53 35.81
C CYS A 134 5.82 17.90 34.34
N PRO A 135 6.78 17.32 33.59
CA PRO A 135 6.98 17.62 32.17
C PRO A 135 5.83 17.14 31.27
N ASN A 136 4.99 16.24 31.79
CA ASN A 136 3.87 15.69 31.01
C ASN A 136 2.56 16.48 31.20
N CYS A 137 2.23 16.96 32.42
CA CYS A 137 0.96 17.61 32.65
C CYS A 137 1.10 19.03 33.26
N GLY A 138 2.31 19.53 33.47
CA GLY A 138 2.57 20.85 33.99
C GLY A 138 2.22 21.04 35.49
N SER A 139 1.69 20.04 36.20
CA SER A 139 1.35 20.12 37.61
C SER A 139 2.61 20.17 38.48
N PRO A 140 2.57 20.80 39.66
CA PRO A 140 3.70 20.83 40.61
C PRO A 140 4.16 19.39 40.90
N ALA A 141 5.45 19.15 40.75
CA ALA A 141 6.02 17.85 41.04
C ALA A 141 6.11 17.65 42.54
N GLY A 142 5.40 16.66 43.06
CA GLY A 142 5.46 16.25 44.45
C GLY A 142 6.81 15.62 44.83
N THR A 143 6.96 15.21 46.08
CA THR A 143 8.19 14.56 46.59
C THR A 143 8.41 13.15 46.13
N GLY A 144 7.42 12.54 45.47
CA GLY A 144 7.47 11.17 44.92
C GLY A 144 8.20 11.04 43.57
N ASN A 145 8.50 9.80 43.16
CA ASN A 145 9.11 9.49 41.86
C ASN A 145 8.11 9.54 40.70
N PHE A 146 6.84 9.71 41.01
CA PHE A 146 5.74 9.81 40.06
C PHE A 146 4.90 11.03 40.29
N CYS A 147 4.37 11.63 39.25
CA CYS A 147 3.44 12.74 39.37
C CYS A 147 2.12 12.27 39.97
N THR A 148 1.68 12.92 41.04
CA THR A 148 0.42 12.60 41.74
C THR A 148 -0.82 12.91 40.91
N ASN A 149 -0.68 13.75 39.86
CA ASN A 149 -1.81 14.16 39.02
C ASN A 149 -1.96 13.27 37.78
N CYS A 150 -0.87 12.87 37.13
CA CYS A 150 -0.93 12.10 35.87
C CYS A 150 -0.19 10.76 35.90
N GLY A 151 0.46 10.40 37.00
CA GLY A 151 1.21 9.16 37.16
C GLY A 151 2.54 9.09 36.38
N SER A 152 2.93 10.12 35.66
CA SER A 152 4.19 10.13 34.90
C SER A 152 5.40 10.11 35.84
N ARG A 153 6.45 9.39 35.44
CA ARG A 153 7.71 9.31 36.17
C ARG A 153 8.43 10.67 36.13
N LEU A 154 8.95 11.12 37.29
CA LEU A 154 9.60 12.42 37.46
C LEU A 154 11.14 12.35 37.55
N ILE A 155 11.69 11.13 37.40
CA ILE A 155 13.13 10.88 37.49
C ILE A 155 13.55 10.07 36.25
#